data_4d69fe2add9ad42863b9cdb351142f46
#
_entry.id   4d69fe2add9ad42863b9cdb351142f46
#
_cell.length_a   1.000
_cell.length_b   1.000
_cell.length_c   1.000
_cell.angle_alpha   90.00
_cell.angle_beta   90.00
_cell.angle_gamma   90.00
#
_symmetry.space_group_name_H-M   'P 1'
#
loop_
_entity.id
_entity.type
_entity.pdbx_description
1 polymer ?
#
loop_
_entity_poly.entity_id
_entity_poly.type
_entity_poly.pdbx_seq_one_letter_code
_entity_poly.pdbx_strand_id
1 'polypeptide(L)'
;MKQLPKKVFVAFKTHFDIGFTDLAKNVTDWYSKGMIQGALDVCRSSEDETEGRRYTWTVPAWCMDKTIKGIADANIKEETEHFLRSGQLVCHALPFTTHTEACGAEDFSRGLLIGRRLEKEYGREVHAAKMTDVPGHTWILPSTKPRRD
;
A
#
# COMPACT_ATOMS: atom_id res chain seq x y z
N MET A 1 -30.56 -21.82 12.07
CA MET A 1 -30.49 -20.61 11.21
C MET A 1 -29.06 -20.14 11.20
N LYS A 2 -28.40 -19.98 10.03
CA LYS A 2 -27.06 -19.35 9.95
C LYS A 2 -27.22 -17.89 10.32
N GLN A 3 -26.46 -17.45 11.33
CA GLN A 3 -26.45 -16.05 11.75
C GLN A 3 -25.72 -15.24 10.65
N LEU A 4 -26.36 -14.23 10.08
CA LEU A 4 -25.76 -13.35 9.10
C LEU A 4 -24.65 -12.52 9.76
N PRO A 5 -23.54 -12.21 9.05
CA PRO A 5 -22.49 -11.38 9.59
C PRO A 5 -23.02 -9.99 9.94
N LYS A 6 -22.67 -9.50 11.12
CA LYS A 6 -23.13 -8.18 11.62
C LYS A 6 -22.37 -7.00 10.95
N LYS A 7 -21.20 -7.26 10.43
CA LYS A 7 -20.34 -6.24 9.81
C LYS A 7 -19.48 -6.86 8.71
N VAL A 8 -19.34 -6.17 7.59
CA VAL A 8 -18.50 -6.55 6.47
C VAL A 8 -17.49 -5.44 6.24
N PHE A 9 -16.21 -5.77 6.20
CA PHE A 9 -15.13 -4.85 5.82
C PHE A 9 -14.70 -5.16 4.39
N VAL A 10 -14.65 -4.15 3.54
CA VAL A 10 -14.16 -4.26 2.16
C VAL A 10 -12.87 -3.46 2.04
N ALA A 11 -11.78 -4.14 1.72
CA ALA A 11 -10.49 -3.51 1.49
C ALA A 11 -10.13 -3.60 0.00
N PHE A 12 -10.10 -2.46 -0.68
CA PHE A 12 -9.64 -2.38 -2.05
C PHE A 12 -8.12 -2.36 -2.07
N LYS A 13 -7.54 -3.21 -2.89
CA LYS A 13 -6.09 -3.36 -3.00
C LYS A 13 -5.69 -3.70 -4.42
N THR A 14 -4.44 -3.42 -4.75
CA THR A 14 -3.82 -3.89 -5.98
C THR A 14 -2.89 -5.06 -5.67
N HIS A 15 -2.87 -6.06 -6.53
CA HIS A 15 -1.78 -7.03 -6.57
C HIS A 15 -0.64 -6.40 -7.37
N PHE A 16 0.50 -6.21 -6.72
CA PHE A 16 1.66 -5.56 -7.34
C PHE A 16 2.69 -6.61 -7.74
N ASP A 17 2.69 -6.95 -9.03
CA ASP A 17 3.68 -7.81 -9.65
C ASP A 17 4.75 -6.97 -10.36
N ILE A 18 5.95 -6.97 -9.82
CA ILE A 18 7.08 -6.29 -10.44
C ILE A 18 7.93 -7.29 -11.23
N GLY A 19 8.02 -7.10 -12.54
CA GLY A 19 8.83 -7.94 -13.41
C GLY A 19 8.24 -9.31 -13.79
N PHE A 20 6.99 -9.60 -13.41
CA PHE A 20 6.30 -10.82 -13.79
C PHE A 20 5.40 -10.62 -15.02
N THR A 21 4.54 -9.60 -14.99
CA THR A 21 3.60 -9.29 -16.09
C THR A 21 4.23 -8.45 -17.19
N ASP A 22 5.24 -7.64 -16.84
CA ASP A 22 5.99 -6.78 -17.76
C ASP A 22 7.36 -6.44 -17.12
N LEU A 23 8.20 -5.69 -17.83
CA LEU A 23 9.44 -5.18 -17.28
C LEU A 23 9.17 -4.31 -16.04
N ALA A 24 10.00 -4.43 -15.00
CA ALA A 24 9.85 -3.69 -13.76
C ALA A 24 9.69 -2.16 -13.97
N LYS A 25 10.42 -1.60 -14.95
CA LYS A 25 10.29 -0.20 -15.34
C LYS A 25 8.88 0.12 -15.85
N ASN A 26 8.33 -0.70 -16.74
CA ASN A 26 7.01 -0.48 -17.32
C ASN A 26 5.92 -0.55 -16.26
N VAL A 27 6.02 -1.51 -15.34
CA VAL A 27 5.08 -1.65 -14.21
C VAL A 27 5.11 -0.40 -13.33
N THR A 28 6.30 0.09 -12.94
CA THR A 28 6.42 1.29 -12.11
C THR A 28 5.95 2.55 -12.83
N ASP A 29 6.24 2.68 -14.12
CA ASP A 29 5.75 3.79 -14.95
C ASP A 29 4.21 3.78 -15.07
N TRP A 30 3.60 2.59 -15.19
CA TRP A 30 2.15 2.44 -15.22
C TRP A 30 1.50 2.90 -13.92
N TYR A 31 2.07 2.54 -12.77
CA TYR A 31 1.56 2.98 -11.47
C TYR A 31 1.60 4.50 -11.32
N SER A 32 2.67 5.15 -11.76
CA SER A 32 2.85 6.60 -11.67
C SER A 32 2.01 7.42 -12.66
N LYS A 33 1.48 6.78 -13.71
CA LYS A 33 0.75 7.45 -14.79
C LYS A 33 -0.73 7.06 -14.81
N GLY A 34 -1.01 5.78 -15.07
CA GLY A 34 -2.40 5.30 -15.27
C GLY A 34 -3.08 4.86 -13.99
N MET A 35 -2.41 4.03 -13.19
CA MET A 35 -3.03 3.45 -11.99
C MET A 35 -3.36 4.52 -10.95
N ILE A 36 -2.45 5.47 -10.72
CA ILE A 36 -2.68 6.55 -9.75
C ILE A 36 -3.84 7.44 -10.19
N GLN A 37 -3.97 7.76 -11.47
CA GLN A 37 -5.09 8.56 -11.98
C GLN A 37 -6.43 7.90 -11.67
N GLY A 38 -6.57 6.61 -12.01
CA GLY A 38 -7.80 5.86 -11.70
C GLY A 38 -8.10 5.81 -10.20
N ALA A 39 -7.08 5.69 -9.35
CA ALA A 39 -7.27 5.71 -7.90
C ALA A 39 -7.74 7.08 -7.40
N LEU A 40 -7.15 8.18 -7.90
CA LEU A 40 -7.55 9.54 -7.57
C LEU A 40 -8.99 9.85 -8.01
N ASP A 41 -9.40 9.40 -9.18
CA ASP A 41 -10.79 9.55 -9.68
C ASP A 41 -11.80 8.94 -8.70
N VAL A 42 -11.52 7.72 -8.21
CA VAL A 42 -12.39 7.05 -7.25
C VAL A 42 -12.32 7.69 -5.86
N CYS A 43 -11.14 8.15 -5.42
CA CYS A 43 -10.98 8.88 -4.16
C CYS A 43 -11.83 10.15 -4.17
N ARG A 44 -11.74 10.96 -5.23
CA ARG A 44 -12.54 12.19 -5.41
C ARG A 44 -14.05 11.90 -5.38
N SER A 45 -14.49 10.86 -6.07
CA SER A 45 -15.91 10.50 -6.14
C SER A 45 -16.53 10.11 -4.80
N SER A 46 -15.70 9.78 -3.81
CA SER A 46 -16.13 9.35 -2.47
C SER A 46 -15.65 10.24 -1.33
N GLU A 47 -15.03 11.38 -1.63
CA GLU A 47 -14.40 12.25 -0.61
C GLU A 47 -15.41 12.80 0.39
N ASP A 48 -16.61 13.17 -0.09
CA ASP A 48 -17.70 13.71 0.73
C ASP A 48 -18.46 12.63 1.53
N GLU A 49 -18.17 11.36 1.31
CA GLU A 49 -18.78 10.28 2.05
C GLU A 49 -18.27 10.23 3.51
N THR A 50 -19.03 9.61 4.39
CA THR A 50 -18.61 9.36 5.78
C THR A 50 -17.39 8.44 5.82
N GLU A 51 -16.54 8.55 6.83
CA GLU A 51 -15.26 7.84 6.96
C GLU A 51 -15.37 6.33 6.67
N GLY A 52 -16.40 5.67 7.11
CA GLY A 52 -16.58 4.22 6.86
C GLY A 52 -17.09 3.85 5.46
N ARG A 53 -17.38 4.83 4.60
CA ARG A 53 -17.91 4.64 3.24
C ARG A 53 -16.97 5.16 2.15
N ARG A 54 -15.96 5.93 2.53
CA ARG A 54 -14.95 6.41 1.58
C ARG A 54 -14.19 5.26 0.95
N TYR A 55 -13.94 5.40 -0.33
CA TYR A 55 -13.01 4.48 -1.01
C TYR A 55 -11.62 4.59 -0.38
N THR A 56 -11.02 3.45 -0.11
CA THR A 56 -9.65 3.36 0.41
C THR A 56 -8.86 2.38 -0.44
N TRP A 57 -7.82 2.86 -1.11
CA TRP A 57 -6.92 2.02 -1.88
C TRP A 57 -5.67 1.67 -1.08
N THR A 58 -5.40 0.37 -0.96
CA THR A 58 -4.25 -0.14 -0.20
C THR A 58 -3.17 -0.66 -1.14
N VAL A 59 -1.95 -0.17 -1.00
CA VAL A 59 -0.79 -0.53 -1.81
C VAL A 59 0.43 -0.85 -0.98
N PRO A 60 1.42 -1.62 -1.52
CA PRO A 60 2.70 -1.81 -0.87
C PRO A 60 3.47 -0.49 -0.71
N ALA A 61 4.19 -0.34 0.40
CA ALA A 61 4.90 0.90 0.73
C ALA A 61 5.92 1.33 -0.34
N TRP A 62 6.70 0.39 -0.87
CA TRP A 62 7.66 0.70 -1.94
C TRP A 62 6.97 1.09 -3.25
N CYS A 63 5.86 0.43 -3.58
CA CYS A 63 5.06 0.76 -4.74
C CYS A 63 4.58 2.21 -4.68
N MET A 64 4.02 2.64 -3.54
CA MET A 64 3.59 4.01 -3.34
C MET A 64 4.75 5.01 -3.40
N ASP A 65 5.87 4.71 -2.76
CA ASP A 65 7.07 5.55 -2.82
C ASP A 65 7.56 5.77 -4.27
N LYS A 66 7.58 4.71 -5.07
CA LYS A 66 7.94 4.80 -6.49
C LYS A 66 6.90 5.55 -7.31
N THR A 67 5.62 5.34 -7.03
CA THR A 67 4.52 6.05 -7.68
C THR A 67 4.65 7.55 -7.49
N ILE A 68 4.78 8.02 -6.24
CA ILE A 68 4.93 9.46 -5.92
C ILE A 68 6.16 10.06 -6.62
N LYS A 69 7.28 9.35 -6.60
CA LYS A 69 8.53 9.80 -7.25
C LYS A 69 8.45 9.82 -8.78
N GLY A 70 7.59 9.01 -9.36
CA GLY A 70 7.40 8.92 -10.81
C GLY A 70 6.34 9.88 -11.37
N ILE A 71 5.53 10.52 -10.51
CA ILE A 71 4.54 11.52 -10.94
C ILE A 71 5.28 12.80 -11.37
N ALA A 72 5.11 13.17 -12.64
CA ALA A 72 5.73 14.36 -13.21
C ALA A 72 4.85 15.61 -13.03
N ASP A 73 3.53 15.46 -13.00
CA ASP A 73 2.57 16.54 -12.83
C ASP A 73 2.45 16.94 -11.36
N ALA A 74 2.72 18.22 -11.06
CA ALA A 74 2.72 18.73 -9.70
C ALA A 74 1.31 18.68 -9.06
N ASN A 75 0.26 18.90 -9.82
CA ASN A 75 -1.12 18.87 -9.30
C ASN A 75 -1.51 17.43 -8.92
N ILE A 76 -1.18 16.46 -9.77
CA ILE A 76 -1.41 15.03 -9.50
C ILE A 76 -0.62 14.58 -8.27
N LYS A 77 0.59 15.07 -8.11
CA LYS A 77 1.42 14.77 -6.94
C LYS A 77 0.80 15.34 -5.66
N GLU A 78 0.42 16.60 -5.66
CA GLU A 78 -0.24 17.28 -4.54
C GLU A 78 -1.54 16.58 -4.13
N GLU A 79 -2.37 16.21 -5.10
CA GLU A 79 -3.60 15.46 -4.88
C GLU A 79 -3.32 14.06 -4.29
N THR A 80 -2.30 13.36 -4.81
CA THR A 80 -1.87 12.08 -4.26
C THR A 80 -1.47 12.21 -2.79
N GLU A 81 -0.70 13.24 -2.46
CA GLU A 81 -0.28 13.53 -1.09
C GLU A 81 -1.47 13.91 -0.19
N HIS A 82 -2.45 14.65 -0.71
CA HIS A 82 -3.69 14.95 -0.01
C HIS A 82 -4.42 13.66 0.39
N PHE A 83 -4.62 12.73 -0.54
CA PHE A 83 -5.31 11.47 -0.26
C PHE A 83 -4.49 10.51 0.61
N LEU A 84 -3.17 10.60 0.63
CA LEU A 84 -2.34 9.92 1.62
C LEU A 84 -2.59 10.47 3.03
N ARG A 85 -2.65 11.79 3.20
CA ARG A 85 -2.92 12.44 4.50
C ARG A 85 -4.36 12.21 4.97
N SER A 86 -5.35 12.21 4.07
CA SER A 86 -6.76 11.92 4.41
C SER A 86 -7.01 10.44 4.74
N GLY A 87 -6.14 9.52 4.30
CA GLY A 87 -6.26 8.08 4.52
C GLY A 87 -7.10 7.33 3.48
N GLN A 88 -7.38 7.93 2.32
CA GLN A 88 -7.98 7.23 1.19
C GLN A 88 -6.94 6.49 0.35
N LEU A 89 -5.68 6.92 0.38
CA LEU A 89 -4.53 6.13 -0.08
C LEU A 89 -3.77 5.62 1.14
N VAL A 90 -3.65 4.31 1.26
CA VAL A 90 -3.05 3.65 2.43
C VAL A 90 -1.91 2.75 2.00
N CYS A 91 -0.80 2.82 2.72
CA CYS A 91 0.31 1.91 2.54
C CYS A 91 0.24 0.77 3.56
N HIS A 92 0.54 -0.45 3.14
CA HIS A 92 0.86 -1.52 4.08
C HIS A 92 2.38 -1.65 4.26
N ALA A 93 2.80 -2.25 5.39
CA ALA A 93 4.19 -2.22 5.84
C ALA A 93 5.19 -2.90 4.89
N LEU A 94 4.76 -3.96 4.18
CA LEU A 94 5.67 -4.63 3.26
C LEU A 94 5.99 -3.75 2.06
N PRO A 95 7.25 -3.74 1.60
CA PRO A 95 7.65 -2.93 0.45
C PRO A 95 6.95 -3.37 -0.84
N PHE A 96 6.82 -4.68 -1.03
CA PHE A 96 6.16 -5.35 -2.16
C PHE A 96 5.84 -6.79 -1.74
N THR A 97 5.32 -7.60 -2.66
CA THR A 97 5.12 -9.04 -2.47
C THR A 97 6.48 -9.72 -2.31
N THR A 98 6.75 -10.32 -1.14
CA THR A 98 8.10 -10.75 -0.74
C THR A 98 8.09 -12.21 -0.30
N HIS A 99 8.99 -13.03 -0.85
CA HIS A 99 9.33 -14.34 -0.32
C HIS A 99 10.20 -14.17 0.93
N THR A 100 9.58 -14.10 2.09
CA THR A 100 10.28 -13.77 3.33
C THR A 100 11.28 -14.85 3.78
N GLU A 101 11.12 -16.09 3.35
CA GLU A 101 12.11 -17.17 3.60
C GLU A 101 13.40 -16.99 2.80
N ALA A 102 13.33 -16.29 1.65
CA ALA A 102 14.48 -16.02 0.80
C ALA A 102 15.18 -14.68 1.14
N CYS A 103 14.67 -13.93 2.13
CA CYS A 103 15.23 -12.65 2.54
C CYS A 103 16.13 -12.83 3.77
N GLY A 104 17.25 -12.12 3.81
CA GLY A 104 18.00 -11.88 5.03
C GLY A 104 17.17 -11.05 6.02
N ALA A 105 17.35 -11.28 7.32
CA ALA A 105 16.61 -10.54 8.35
C ALA A 105 16.86 -9.02 8.26
N GLU A 106 18.07 -8.62 7.92
CA GLU A 106 18.44 -7.21 7.71
C GLU A 106 17.74 -6.61 6.49
N ASP A 107 17.74 -7.30 5.36
CA ASP A 107 17.08 -6.85 4.14
C ASP A 107 15.58 -6.66 4.35
N PHE A 108 14.96 -7.64 5.03
CA PHE A 108 13.56 -7.58 5.38
C PHE A 108 13.26 -6.38 6.29
N SER A 109 14.06 -6.18 7.35
CA SER A 109 13.92 -5.08 8.28
C SER A 109 14.08 -3.72 7.59
N ARG A 110 15.07 -3.57 6.70
CA ARG A 110 15.29 -2.36 5.89
C ARG A 110 14.12 -2.08 4.95
N GLY A 111 13.51 -3.11 4.38
CA GLY A 111 12.31 -2.98 3.56
C GLY A 111 11.15 -2.33 4.31
N LEU A 112 10.98 -2.61 5.60
CA LEU A 112 9.94 -2.02 6.44
C LEU A 112 10.17 -0.52 6.73
N LEU A 113 11.41 -0.02 6.63
CA LEU A 113 11.71 1.40 6.84
C LEU A 113 11.06 2.33 5.80
N ILE A 114 10.73 1.79 4.62
CA ILE A 114 10.02 2.56 3.58
C ILE A 114 8.64 2.97 4.08
N GLY A 115 7.88 2.03 4.64
CA GLY A 115 6.59 2.29 5.26
C GLY A 115 6.67 3.30 6.40
N ARG A 116 7.70 3.17 7.26
CA ARG A 116 7.94 4.10 8.36
C ARG A 116 8.26 5.52 7.90
N ARG A 117 8.99 5.66 6.80
CA ARG A 117 9.26 6.98 6.22
C ARG A 117 7.96 7.62 5.71
N LEU A 118 7.15 6.90 4.96
CA LEU A 118 5.85 7.38 4.47
C LEU A 118 4.90 7.73 5.62
N GLU A 119 4.87 6.90 6.68
CA GLU A 119 4.13 7.19 7.90
C GLU A 119 4.52 8.54 8.51
N LYS A 120 5.82 8.79 8.65
CA LYS A 120 6.34 10.06 9.19
C LYS A 120 6.05 11.26 8.28
N GLU A 121 6.14 11.07 6.96
CA GLU A 121 5.96 12.11 5.96
C GLU A 121 4.50 12.54 5.82
N TYR A 122 3.59 11.58 5.84
CA TYR A 122 2.16 11.84 5.60
C TYR A 122 1.29 11.77 6.86
N GLY A 123 1.85 11.46 8.02
CA GLY A 123 1.15 11.46 9.30
C GLY A 123 0.12 10.33 9.46
N ARG A 124 0.26 9.25 8.69
CA ARG A 124 -0.64 8.10 8.75
C ARG A 124 0.09 6.84 9.16
N GLU A 125 -0.34 6.27 10.27
CA GLU A 125 0.24 5.05 10.80
C GLU A 125 0.00 3.83 9.91
N VAL A 126 1.04 3.02 9.75
CA VAL A 126 1.00 1.77 9.00
C VAL A 126 0.78 0.60 9.95
N HIS A 127 -0.46 0.14 10.08
CA HIS A 127 -0.86 -0.89 11.04
C HIS A 127 -0.80 -2.32 10.53
N ALA A 128 -0.80 -2.53 9.22
CA ALA A 128 -0.96 -3.84 8.62
C ALA A 128 0.15 -4.16 7.62
N ALA A 129 0.40 -5.45 7.45
CA ALA A 129 1.20 -5.98 6.35
C ALA A 129 0.35 -7.00 5.61
N LYS A 130 0.29 -6.86 4.29
CA LYS A 130 -0.42 -7.79 3.43
C LYS A 130 0.56 -8.67 2.69
N MET A 131 0.34 -9.95 2.74
CA MET A 131 1.04 -10.96 1.96
C MET A 131 0.03 -11.62 1.02
N THR A 132 0.37 -11.74 -0.25
CA THR A 132 -0.51 -12.33 -1.26
C THR A 132 0.35 -13.02 -2.30
N ASP A 133 -0.09 -14.19 -2.73
CA ASP A 133 0.43 -14.91 -3.88
C ASP A 133 1.94 -15.26 -3.82
N VAL A 134 2.48 -15.37 -2.62
CA VAL A 134 3.82 -15.92 -2.36
C VAL A 134 3.73 -16.98 -1.30
N PRO A 135 4.19 -18.20 -1.57
CA PRO A 135 4.39 -19.23 -0.56
C PRO A 135 5.64 -18.95 0.28
N GLY A 136 5.79 -19.66 1.38
CA GLY A 136 7.03 -19.63 2.13
C GLY A 136 7.26 -18.36 2.95
N HIS A 137 6.48 -18.19 4.00
CA HIS A 137 6.69 -17.11 4.95
C HIS A 137 7.45 -17.61 6.18
N THR A 138 8.54 -16.93 6.52
CA THR A 138 9.34 -17.24 7.70
C THR A 138 8.57 -17.03 9.01
N TRP A 139 8.82 -17.92 9.98
CA TRP A 139 8.24 -17.84 11.33
C TRP A 139 8.64 -16.59 12.11
N ILE A 140 9.72 -15.91 11.73
CA ILE A 140 10.18 -14.68 12.38
C ILE A 140 9.28 -13.47 12.01
N LEU A 141 8.48 -13.58 10.97
CA LEU A 141 7.65 -12.46 10.46
C LEU A 141 6.79 -11.77 11.53
N PRO A 142 6.11 -12.48 12.44
CA PRO A 142 5.36 -11.83 13.52
C PRO A 142 6.25 -11.06 14.51
N SER A 143 7.49 -11.48 14.67
CA SER A 143 8.44 -10.88 15.64
C SER A 143 9.11 -9.62 15.10
N THR A 144 9.11 -9.40 13.77
CA THR A 144 9.71 -8.22 13.14
C THR A 144 8.75 -7.02 13.07
N LYS A 145 7.48 -7.25 13.39
CA LYS A 145 6.52 -6.15 13.54
C LYS A 145 6.77 -5.44 14.86
N PRO A 146 6.83 -4.10 14.89
CA PRO A 146 6.93 -3.40 16.16
C PRO A 146 5.72 -3.77 17.02
N ARG A 147 5.98 -4.30 18.21
CA ARG A 147 4.95 -4.42 19.25
C ARG A 147 4.57 -2.99 19.62
N ARG A 148 3.29 -2.68 19.53
CA ARG A 148 2.73 -1.49 20.17
C ARG A 148 2.22 -1.95 21.52
N ASP A 149 2.78 -1.40 22.57
CA ASP A 149 2.25 -1.50 23.92
C ASP A 149 0.95 -0.72 23.99
#